data_374ec63112978f4956549f3a9487fac2
#
_entry.id   374ec63112978f4956549f3a9487fac2
#
_cell.length_a   1.000
_cell.length_b   1.000
_cell.length_c   1.000
_cell.angle_alpha   90.00
_cell.angle_beta   90.00
_cell.angle_gamma   90.00
#
_symmetry.space_group_name_H-M   'P 1'
#
loop_
_entity.id
_entity.type
_entity.pdbx_description
1 polymer ?
#
loop_
_entity_poly.entity_id
_entity_poly.type
_entity_poly.pdbx_seq_one_letter_code
_entity_poly.pdbx_strand_id
1 'polypeptide(L)'
;MKTLVNTLMMRVIEYFASKDMSQITHTLCVHEYTRLIALREGYKTRKVLLLELAALLHDIGCPRSKELYGNCLPVNQERIGAEIVSEWMPAYGKLAPKEIDWLVKVVGT
;
A
#
# COMPACT_ATOMS: atom_id res chain seq x y z
N MET A 1 -2.44 -3.00 16.13
CA MET A 1 -3.08 -2.49 14.88
C MET A 1 -2.35 -1.28 14.35
N LYS A 2 -2.27 -0.20 15.16
CA LYS A 2 -1.46 0.97 14.76
C LYS A 2 0.01 0.61 14.55
N THR A 3 0.53 -0.37 15.29
CA THR A 3 1.91 -0.83 15.11
C THR A 3 2.17 -1.35 13.71
N LEU A 4 1.24 -2.14 13.15
CA LEU A 4 1.39 -2.65 11.79
C LEU A 4 1.33 -1.52 10.77
N VAL A 5 0.36 -0.60 10.91
CA VAL A 5 0.24 0.56 10.03
C VAL A 5 1.52 1.39 10.07
N ASN A 6 2.01 1.70 11.27
CA ASN A 6 3.22 2.50 11.43
C ASN A 6 4.45 1.81 10.85
N THR A 7 4.59 0.50 11.09
CA THR A 7 5.72 -0.28 10.57
C THR A 7 5.71 -0.29 9.04
N LEU A 8 4.53 -0.52 8.44
CA LEU A 8 4.41 -0.52 6.99
C LEU A 8 4.63 0.90 6.43
N MET A 9 4.09 1.92 7.08
CA MET A 9 4.28 3.30 6.66
C MET A 9 5.77 3.66 6.59
N MET A 10 6.55 3.30 7.61
CA MET A 10 7.99 3.55 7.60
C MET A 10 8.69 2.81 6.46
N ARG A 11 8.30 1.58 6.20
CA ARG A 11 8.88 0.80 5.10
C ARG A 11 8.56 1.42 3.75
N VAL A 12 7.33 1.87 3.55
CA VAL A 12 6.90 2.54 2.33
C VAL A 12 7.67 3.85 2.13
N ILE A 13 7.80 4.65 3.18
CA ILE A 13 8.57 5.90 3.13
C ILE A 13 10.03 5.62 2.74
N GLU A 14 10.67 4.66 3.38
CA GLU A 14 12.05 4.30 3.07
C GLU A 14 12.20 3.81 1.63
N TYR A 15 11.24 3.02 1.16
CA TYR A 15 11.24 2.52 -0.21
C TYR A 15 11.14 3.67 -1.22
N PHE A 16 10.19 4.59 -1.03
CA PHE A 16 10.06 5.74 -1.91
C PHE A 16 11.24 6.71 -1.80
N ALA A 17 11.78 6.91 -0.60
CA ALA A 17 12.91 7.82 -0.41
C ALA A 17 14.12 7.38 -1.22
N SER A 18 14.33 6.06 -1.38
CA SER A 18 15.43 5.52 -2.17
C SER A 18 15.14 5.49 -3.67
N LYS A 19 13.89 5.71 -4.10
CA LYS A 19 13.46 5.56 -5.49
C LYS A 19 12.81 6.82 -6.06
N ASP A 20 11.79 7.33 -5.39
CA ASP A 20 10.98 8.45 -5.88
C ASP A 20 10.36 9.20 -4.70
N MET A 21 11.06 10.21 -4.21
CA MET A 21 10.62 10.99 -3.05
C MET A 21 9.29 11.71 -3.27
N SER A 22 8.91 11.98 -4.52
CA SER A 22 7.64 12.67 -4.80
C SER A 22 6.42 11.84 -4.39
N GLN A 23 6.57 10.52 -4.29
CA GLN A 23 5.49 9.63 -3.90
C GLN A 23 5.18 9.67 -2.40
N ILE A 24 6.10 10.15 -1.58
CA ILE A 24 5.93 10.11 -0.11
C ILE A 24 4.73 10.95 0.32
N THR A 25 4.72 12.24 -0.04
CA THR A 25 3.64 13.14 0.34
C THR A 25 2.30 12.65 -0.21
N HIS A 26 2.28 12.23 -1.47
CA HIS A 26 1.06 11.70 -2.10
C HIS A 26 0.50 10.51 -1.32
N THR A 27 1.35 9.53 -1.03
CA THR A 27 0.93 8.31 -0.33
C THR A 27 0.43 8.61 1.08
N LEU A 28 1.11 9.49 1.81
CA LEU A 28 0.69 9.87 3.16
C LEU A 28 -0.64 10.62 3.14
N CYS A 29 -0.87 11.48 2.16
CA CYS A 29 -2.16 12.16 1.99
C CYS A 29 -3.28 11.16 1.69
N VAL A 30 -3.07 10.23 0.78
CA VAL A 30 -4.07 9.21 0.44
C VAL A 30 -4.38 8.35 1.67
N HIS A 31 -3.36 7.97 2.43
CA HIS A 31 -3.55 7.21 3.66
C HIS A 31 -4.43 7.97 4.66
N GLU A 32 -4.13 9.24 4.92
CA GLU A 32 -4.88 10.03 5.90
C GLU A 32 -6.32 10.26 5.46
N TYR A 33 -6.55 10.59 4.19
CA TYR A 33 -7.91 10.73 3.67
C TYR A 33 -8.68 9.43 3.76
N THR A 34 -8.05 8.31 3.41
CA THR A 34 -8.69 6.99 3.49
C THR A 34 -9.11 6.67 4.92
N ARG A 35 -8.22 6.91 5.87
CA ARG A 35 -8.49 6.67 7.29
C ARG A 35 -9.67 7.51 7.78
N LEU A 36 -9.68 8.79 7.46
CA LEU A 36 -10.75 9.70 7.89
C LEU A 36 -12.10 9.32 7.29
N ILE A 37 -12.12 8.98 5.99
CA ILE A 37 -13.35 8.55 5.31
C ILE A 37 -13.86 7.25 5.93
N ALA A 38 -12.98 6.29 6.16
CA ALA A 38 -13.37 5.00 6.74
C ALA A 38 -13.95 5.17 8.15
N LEU A 39 -13.36 6.02 8.97
CA LEU A 39 -13.86 6.32 10.31
C LEU A 39 -15.22 7.03 10.24
N ARG A 40 -15.37 7.98 9.33
CA ARG A 40 -16.62 8.70 9.15
C ARG A 40 -17.75 7.78 8.70
N GLU A 41 -17.46 6.79 7.85
CA GLU A 41 -18.43 5.81 7.40
C GLU A 41 -18.78 4.77 8.45
N GLY A 42 -18.10 4.78 9.60
CA GLY A 42 -18.39 3.88 10.71
C GLY A 42 -17.93 2.45 10.48
N TYR A 43 -16.94 2.23 9.63
CA TYR A 43 -16.41 0.88 9.39
C TYR A 43 -15.74 0.32 10.65
N LYS A 44 -15.81 -1.01 10.78
CA LYS A 44 -15.18 -1.70 11.90
C LYS A 44 -13.66 -1.57 11.83
N THR A 45 -13.02 -1.68 13.00
CA THR A 45 -11.57 -1.48 13.15
C THR A 45 -10.75 -2.31 12.16
N ARG A 46 -11.12 -3.58 11.95
CA ARG A 46 -10.37 -4.45 11.02
C ARG A 46 -10.47 -3.96 9.58
N LYS A 47 -11.65 -3.48 9.18
CA LYS A 47 -11.83 -2.93 7.83
C LYS A 47 -11.06 -1.62 7.65
N VAL A 48 -11.06 -0.76 8.67
CA VAL A 48 -10.27 0.47 8.65
C VAL A 48 -8.80 0.14 8.47
N LEU A 49 -8.29 -0.85 9.23
CA LEU A 49 -6.90 -1.29 9.09
C LEU A 49 -6.58 -1.70 7.66
N LEU A 50 -7.40 -2.57 7.07
CA LEU A 50 -7.15 -3.06 5.71
C LEU A 50 -7.18 -1.93 4.68
N LEU A 51 -8.08 -0.97 4.84
CA LEU A 51 -8.14 0.20 3.96
C LEU A 51 -6.91 1.09 4.11
N GLU A 52 -6.42 1.28 5.35
CA GLU A 52 -5.18 2.03 5.57
C GLU A 52 -3.98 1.35 4.90
N LEU A 53 -3.86 0.03 5.02
CA LEU A 53 -2.78 -0.72 4.38
C LEU A 53 -2.88 -0.62 2.85
N ALA A 54 -4.09 -0.74 2.30
CA ALA A 54 -4.29 -0.59 0.86
C ALA A 54 -3.87 0.80 0.38
N ALA A 55 -4.19 1.84 1.13
CA ALA A 55 -3.81 3.21 0.78
C ALA A 55 -2.29 3.38 0.77
N LEU A 56 -1.59 2.81 1.77
CA LEU A 56 -0.13 2.88 1.83
C LEU A 56 0.54 2.14 0.66
N LEU A 57 -0.08 1.09 0.16
CA LEU A 57 0.49 0.23 -0.86
C LEU A 57 0.02 0.55 -2.29
N HIS A 58 -0.96 1.44 -2.45
CA HIS A 58 -1.64 1.60 -3.75
C HIS A 58 -0.70 1.96 -4.92
N ASP A 59 0.35 2.74 -4.67
CA ASP A 59 1.32 3.14 -5.71
C ASP A 59 2.69 2.51 -5.53
N ILE A 60 2.80 1.45 -4.73
CA ILE A 60 4.10 0.85 -4.39
C ILE A 60 4.83 0.29 -5.62
N GLY A 61 4.11 -0.06 -6.66
CA GLY A 61 4.71 -0.57 -7.90
C GLY A 61 5.27 0.51 -8.82
N CYS A 62 4.94 1.78 -8.59
CA CYS A 62 5.31 2.86 -9.50
C CYS A 62 6.82 3.05 -9.64
N PRO A 63 7.63 3.11 -8.55
CA PRO A 63 9.07 3.30 -8.71
C PRO A 63 9.73 2.22 -9.56
N ARG A 64 9.40 0.95 -9.33
CA ARG A 64 9.96 -0.16 -10.08
C ARG A 64 9.49 -0.15 -11.53
N SER A 65 8.22 0.22 -11.76
CA SER A 65 7.69 0.38 -13.10
C SER A 65 8.48 1.42 -13.90
N LYS A 66 8.81 2.55 -13.27
CA LYS A 66 9.66 3.58 -13.91
C LYS A 66 11.05 3.07 -14.20
N GLU A 67 11.65 2.29 -13.31
CA GLU A 67 12.98 1.70 -13.53
C GLU A 67 12.98 0.72 -14.70
N LEU A 68 11.96 -0.13 -14.79
CA LEU A 68 11.90 -1.21 -15.80
C LEU A 68 11.38 -0.74 -17.15
N TYR A 69 10.42 0.16 -17.16
CA TYR A 69 9.67 0.54 -18.37
C TYR A 69 9.72 2.03 -18.69
N GLY A 70 10.33 2.83 -17.84
CA GLY A 70 10.42 4.28 -18.02
C GLY A 70 9.12 5.05 -17.77
N ASN A 71 8.10 4.38 -17.25
CA ASN A 71 6.79 4.99 -16.97
C ASN A 71 6.08 4.29 -15.84
N CYS A 72 4.97 4.89 -15.40
CA CYS A 72 4.13 4.36 -14.33
C CYS A 72 2.72 4.08 -14.84
N LEU A 73 2.62 3.41 -16.00
CA LEU A 73 1.33 3.03 -16.56
C LEU A 73 0.62 2.02 -15.65
N PRO A 74 -0.73 2.12 -15.52
CA PRO A 74 -1.49 1.24 -14.62
C PRO A 74 -1.19 -0.24 -14.84
N VAL A 75 -1.13 -0.70 -16.07
CA VAL A 75 -0.90 -2.11 -16.39
C VAL A 75 0.42 -2.64 -15.78
N ASN A 76 1.46 -1.82 -15.75
CA ASN A 76 2.76 -2.22 -15.22
C ASN A 76 2.83 -2.01 -13.70
N GLN A 77 2.43 -0.84 -13.23
CA GLN A 77 2.52 -0.47 -11.83
C GLN A 77 1.60 -1.35 -10.95
N GLU A 78 0.42 -1.70 -11.43
CA GLU A 78 -0.51 -2.57 -10.70
C GLU A 78 0.03 -3.99 -10.56
N ARG A 79 0.57 -4.56 -11.64
CA ARG A 79 1.16 -5.90 -11.62
C ARG A 79 2.34 -5.98 -10.66
N ILE A 80 3.25 -5.01 -10.76
CA ILE A 80 4.43 -4.95 -9.89
C ILE A 80 4.01 -4.70 -8.44
N GLY A 81 3.03 -3.83 -8.22
CA GLY A 81 2.50 -3.57 -6.88
C GLY A 81 1.93 -4.82 -6.25
N ALA A 82 1.17 -5.61 -7.00
CA ALA A 82 0.62 -6.88 -6.50
C ALA A 82 1.74 -7.85 -6.10
N GLU A 83 2.80 -7.92 -6.89
CA GLU A 83 3.96 -8.77 -6.58
C GLU A 83 4.63 -8.33 -5.27
N ILE A 84 4.83 -7.02 -5.09
CA ILE A 84 5.45 -6.47 -3.88
C ILE A 84 4.58 -6.76 -2.65
N VAL A 85 3.27 -6.58 -2.75
CA VAL A 85 2.34 -6.87 -1.64
C VAL A 85 2.41 -8.34 -1.27
N SER A 86 2.42 -9.24 -2.26
CA SER A 86 2.55 -10.68 -2.03
C SER A 86 3.85 -11.05 -1.33
N GLU A 87 4.91 -10.31 -1.59
CA GLU A 87 6.22 -10.55 -0.98
C GLU A 87 6.31 -9.95 0.44
N TRP A 88 5.84 -8.71 0.62
CA TRP A 88 6.02 -7.99 1.87
C TRP A 88 5.06 -8.41 2.99
N MET A 89 3.78 -8.57 2.67
CA MET A 89 2.76 -8.68 3.71
C MET A 89 2.77 -9.97 4.52
N PRO A 90 3.07 -11.15 3.94
CA PRO A 90 3.11 -12.37 4.74
C PRO A 90 4.15 -12.33 5.86
N ALA A 91 5.26 -11.62 5.66
CA ALA A 91 6.35 -11.56 6.62
C ALA A 91 5.95 -10.91 7.96
N TYR A 92 4.92 -10.10 7.98
CA TYR A 92 4.48 -9.44 9.22
C TYR A 92 3.70 -10.38 10.16
N GLY A 93 3.10 -11.45 9.64
CA GLY A 93 2.37 -12.41 10.44
C GLY A 93 1.12 -11.85 11.14
N LYS A 94 0.60 -10.73 10.68
CA LYS A 94 -0.52 -10.02 11.31
C LYS A 94 -1.84 -10.16 10.55
N LEU A 95 -1.80 -10.64 9.32
CA LEU A 95 -2.96 -10.73 8.44
C LEU A 95 -3.27 -12.18 8.10
N ALA A 96 -4.57 -12.48 7.98
CA ALA A 96 -5.02 -13.76 7.47
C ALA A 96 -4.71 -13.88 5.97
N PRO A 97 -4.52 -15.11 5.44
CA PRO A 97 -4.26 -15.29 4.01
C PRO A 97 -5.27 -14.61 3.09
N LYS A 98 -6.55 -14.66 3.43
CA LYS A 98 -7.59 -14.01 2.62
C LYS A 98 -7.50 -12.48 2.64
N GLU A 99 -6.98 -11.91 3.72
CA GLU A 99 -6.75 -10.46 3.82
C GLU A 99 -5.59 -10.04 2.93
N ILE A 100 -4.54 -10.83 2.89
CA ILE A 100 -3.41 -10.61 1.99
C ILE A 100 -3.87 -10.73 0.54
N ASP A 101 -4.68 -11.74 0.22
CA ASP A 101 -5.25 -11.92 -1.12
C ASP A 101 -6.08 -10.70 -1.53
N TRP A 102 -6.86 -10.16 -0.61
CA TRP A 102 -7.64 -8.95 -0.87
C TRP A 102 -6.75 -7.76 -1.19
N LEU A 103 -5.67 -7.55 -0.40
CA LEU A 103 -4.71 -6.47 -0.65
C LEU A 103 -4.03 -6.64 -2.01
N VAL A 104 -3.62 -7.85 -2.36
CA VAL A 104 -3.01 -8.14 -3.66
C VAL A 104 -3.96 -7.75 -4.80
N LYS A 105 -5.22 -8.11 -4.68
CA LYS A 105 -6.22 -7.77 -5.71
C LYS A 105 -6.47 -6.26 -5.81
N VAL A 106 -6.61 -5.60 -4.68
CA VAL A 106 -6.90 -4.16 -4.64
C VAL A 106 -5.74 -3.36 -5.23
N VAL A 107 -4.51 -3.69 -4.86
CA VAL A 107 -3.32 -3.01 -5.38
C VAL A 107 -3.09 -3.36 -6.85
N GLY A 108 -3.42 -4.58 -7.25
CA GLY A 108 -3.25 -5.08 -8.61
C GLY A 108 -4.36 -4.70 -9.59
N THR A 109 -5.27 -3.87 -9.17
CA THR A 109 -6.35 -3.37 -10.03
C THR A 109 -6.39 -1.85 -9.98
#